data_9b8f325f1a04e9f310b8a8500515bea3
#
_entry.id   9b8f325f1a04e9f310b8a8500515bea3
#
_cell.length_a   1.000
_cell.length_b   1.000
_cell.length_c   1.000
_cell.angle_alpha   90.00
_cell.angle_beta   90.00
_cell.angle_gamma   90.00
#
_symmetry.space_group_name_H-M   'P 1'
#
loop_
_entity.id
_entity.type
_entity.pdbx_description
1 polymer ?
#
loop_
_entity_poly.entity_id
_entity_poly.type
_entity_poly.pdbx_seq_one_letter_code
_entity_poly.pdbx_strand_id
1 'polypeptide(L)'
;MTHLRYLAQQFLLLLLTFVAAKPLFLLFNGGAAHPYAFGDVISVMWHGLPLDVATTGYAVIPYYLLLCIGIWVKLPLKCLNIYYRVVNTLLAVLLALVFVADTVLYSVWEFKLDGTVFNYICQPGGALQSVSPLYAAGVVAAFAITAAALWVVYDRFRPKKTLPRERRRVASSLLMLLCGGLLFLGIRGGVGRSTAKVGMVYYSTHQFLHHAPVNPAFSLPTTPSAGQAHPFDSD
;
A
#
# COMPACT_ATOMS: atom_id res chain seq x y z
N MET A 1 1.46 -21.21 17.31
CA MET A 1 0.93 -21.12 15.92
C MET A 1 -0.13 -20.03 15.73
N THR A 2 -0.78 -19.52 16.77
CA THR A 2 -1.81 -18.47 16.66
C THR A 2 -1.25 -17.14 16.15
N HIS A 3 -0.07 -16.74 16.63
CA HIS A 3 0.61 -15.50 16.19
C HIS A 3 0.93 -15.52 14.69
N LEU A 4 1.46 -16.65 14.18
CA LEU A 4 1.75 -16.81 12.76
C LEU A 4 0.48 -16.70 11.90
N ARG A 5 -0.63 -17.30 12.34
CA ARG A 5 -1.92 -17.21 11.65
C ARG A 5 -2.41 -15.77 11.53
N TYR A 6 -2.32 -14.99 12.63
CA TYR A 6 -2.70 -13.57 12.59
C TYR A 6 -1.77 -12.75 11.71
N LEU A 7 -0.45 -13.03 11.71
CA LEU A 7 0.49 -12.36 10.82
C LEU A 7 0.17 -12.64 9.35
N ALA A 8 -0.01 -13.92 8.99
CA ALA A 8 -0.37 -14.32 7.63
C ALA A 8 -1.71 -13.72 7.19
N GLN A 9 -2.69 -13.68 8.10
CA GLN A 9 -3.99 -13.07 7.83
C GLN A 9 -3.88 -11.57 7.54
N GLN A 10 -3.09 -10.81 8.32
CA GLN A 10 -2.89 -9.38 8.08
C GLN A 10 -2.08 -9.15 6.79
N PHE A 11 -1.06 -9.96 6.54
CA PHE A 11 -0.29 -9.88 5.31
C PHE A 11 -1.18 -10.11 4.08
N LEU A 12 -1.97 -11.18 4.06
CA LEU A 12 -2.87 -11.48 2.95
C LEU A 12 -3.94 -10.39 2.76
N LEU A 13 -4.49 -9.86 3.85
CA LEU A 13 -5.50 -8.81 3.81
C LEU A 13 -4.95 -7.53 3.15
N LEU A 14 -3.75 -7.11 3.56
CA LEU A 14 -3.09 -5.93 3.00
C LEU A 14 -2.66 -6.18 1.55
N LEU A 15 -2.11 -7.35 1.24
CA LEU A 15 -1.75 -7.72 -0.13
C LEU A 15 -2.96 -7.68 -1.07
N LEU A 16 -4.08 -8.28 -0.66
CA LEU A 16 -5.33 -8.24 -1.43
C LEU A 16 -5.85 -6.81 -1.62
N THR A 17 -5.65 -5.92 -0.66
CA THR A 17 -6.00 -4.50 -0.80
C THR A 17 -5.21 -3.85 -1.93
N PHE A 18 -3.88 -4.05 -1.98
CA PHE A 18 -3.05 -3.48 -3.05
C PHE A 18 -3.33 -4.11 -4.41
N VAL A 19 -3.53 -5.42 -4.46
CA VAL A 19 -3.89 -6.12 -5.71
C VAL A 19 -5.24 -5.65 -6.23
N ALA A 20 -6.26 -5.49 -5.35
CA ALA A 20 -7.60 -5.02 -5.73
C ALA A 20 -7.64 -3.54 -6.15
N ALA A 21 -6.71 -2.72 -5.69
CA ALA A 21 -6.62 -1.31 -6.10
C ALA A 21 -6.35 -1.15 -7.60
N LYS A 22 -5.63 -2.10 -8.23
CA LYS A 22 -5.28 -2.04 -9.66
C LYS A 22 -6.47 -2.15 -10.61
N PRO A 23 -7.34 -3.18 -10.50
CA PRO A 23 -8.53 -3.23 -11.33
C PRO A 23 -9.47 -2.05 -11.09
N LEU A 24 -9.56 -1.52 -9.86
CA LEU A 24 -10.30 -0.30 -9.58
C LEU A 24 -9.71 0.90 -10.31
N PHE A 25 -8.38 1.06 -10.28
CA PHE A 25 -7.69 2.11 -11.03
C PHE A 25 -7.97 2.00 -12.55
N LEU A 26 -7.92 0.78 -13.13
CA LEU A 26 -8.23 0.55 -14.53
C LEU A 26 -9.69 0.88 -14.87
N LEU A 27 -10.63 0.56 -13.97
CA LEU A 27 -12.06 0.88 -14.16
C LEU A 27 -12.32 2.40 -14.18
N PHE A 28 -11.65 3.16 -13.32
CA PHE A 28 -11.86 4.60 -13.22
C PHE A 28 -11.14 5.40 -14.31
N ASN A 29 -9.95 4.99 -14.71
CA ASN A 29 -9.11 5.72 -15.66
C ASN A 29 -9.09 5.09 -17.06
N GLY A 30 -9.62 3.88 -17.22
CA GLY A 30 -9.78 3.22 -18.52
C GLY A 30 -10.99 3.74 -19.29
N GLY A 31 -11.14 3.28 -20.53
CA GLY A 31 -12.27 3.64 -21.39
C GLY A 31 -11.83 3.87 -22.83
N ALA A 32 -12.53 4.74 -23.57
CA ALA A 32 -12.22 5.03 -24.98
C ALA A 32 -10.82 5.65 -25.17
N ALA A 33 -10.37 6.47 -24.21
CA ALA A 33 -9.03 7.08 -24.25
C ALA A 33 -7.91 6.08 -23.92
N HIS A 34 -8.20 5.11 -23.03
CA HIS A 34 -7.25 4.11 -22.57
C HIS A 34 -7.89 2.72 -22.64
N PRO A 35 -8.02 2.13 -23.85
CA PRO A 35 -8.63 0.80 -24.02
C PRO A 35 -7.77 -0.28 -23.39
N TYR A 36 -8.40 -1.24 -22.72
CA TYR A 36 -7.76 -2.42 -22.17
C TYR A 36 -8.68 -3.64 -22.23
N ALA A 37 -8.09 -4.83 -22.35
CA ALA A 37 -8.80 -6.09 -22.34
C ALA A 37 -8.77 -6.75 -20.95
N PHE A 38 -9.61 -7.76 -20.74
CA PHE A 38 -9.61 -8.52 -19.48
C PHE A 38 -8.23 -9.17 -19.19
N GLY A 39 -7.51 -9.61 -20.23
CA GLY A 39 -6.15 -10.14 -20.12
C GLY A 39 -5.15 -9.12 -19.55
N ASP A 40 -5.34 -7.82 -19.86
CA ASP A 40 -4.49 -6.76 -19.37
C ASP A 40 -4.69 -6.54 -17.86
N VAL A 41 -5.92 -6.70 -17.36
CA VAL A 41 -6.19 -6.63 -15.91
C VAL A 41 -5.37 -7.69 -15.15
N ILE A 42 -5.36 -8.93 -15.64
CA ILE A 42 -4.58 -10.01 -15.04
C ILE A 42 -3.08 -9.71 -15.14
N SER A 43 -2.62 -9.23 -16.29
CA SER A 43 -1.22 -8.87 -16.51
C SER A 43 -0.77 -7.74 -15.59
N VAL A 44 -1.59 -6.70 -15.39
CA VAL A 44 -1.33 -5.58 -14.47
C VAL A 44 -1.24 -6.09 -13.02
N MET A 45 -2.16 -6.95 -12.60
CA MET A 45 -2.12 -7.54 -11.26
C MET A 45 -0.86 -8.38 -11.06
N TRP A 46 -0.50 -9.22 -12.03
CA TRP A 46 0.67 -10.11 -11.95
C TRP A 46 1.98 -9.35 -11.90
N HIS A 47 2.20 -8.43 -12.86
CA HIS A 47 3.43 -7.65 -12.92
C HIS A 47 3.58 -6.67 -11.74
N GLY A 48 2.47 -6.22 -11.16
CA GLY A 48 2.48 -5.36 -9.98
C GLY A 48 2.74 -6.06 -8.66
N LEU A 49 2.66 -7.42 -8.59
CA LEU A 49 2.84 -8.18 -7.35
C LEU A 49 4.14 -7.89 -6.60
N PRO A 50 5.30 -7.75 -7.22
CA PRO A 50 6.55 -7.47 -6.48
C PRO A 50 6.48 -6.20 -5.66
N LEU A 51 5.90 -5.11 -6.18
CA LEU A 51 5.70 -3.86 -5.44
C LEU A 51 4.62 -3.98 -4.38
N ASP A 52 3.55 -4.76 -4.64
CA ASP A 52 2.50 -5.02 -3.66
C ASP A 52 3.03 -5.80 -2.46
N VAL A 53 3.86 -6.82 -2.70
CA VAL A 53 4.51 -7.60 -1.64
C VAL A 53 5.46 -6.71 -0.83
N ALA A 54 6.26 -5.86 -1.49
CA ALA A 54 7.15 -4.93 -0.81
C ALA A 54 6.38 -3.94 0.07
N THR A 55 5.33 -3.32 -0.48
CA THR A 55 4.48 -2.36 0.26
C THR A 55 3.73 -3.03 1.41
N THR A 56 3.21 -4.24 1.18
CA THR A 56 2.58 -5.06 2.22
C THR A 56 3.57 -5.37 3.34
N GLY A 57 4.82 -5.69 2.99
CA GLY A 57 5.89 -5.91 3.96
C GLY A 57 6.06 -4.72 4.90
N TYR A 58 6.12 -3.50 4.38
CA TYR A 58 6.16 -2.28 5.20
C TYR A 58 4.90 -2.10 6.05
N ALA A 59 3.73 -2.24 5.47
CA ALA A 59 2.45 -2.01 6.15
C ALA A 59 2.16 -3.02 7.25
N VAL A 60 2.73 -4.23 7.18
CA VAL A 60 2.52 -5.28 8.18
C VAL A 60 3.46 -5.18 9.39
N ILE A 61 4.53 -4.36 9.31
CA ILE A 61 5.53 -4.22 10.39
C ILE A 61 4.88 -3.92 11.77
N PRO A 62 3.92 -2.98 11.90
CA PRO A 62 3.32 -2.72 13.21
C PRO A 62 2.68 -3.97 13.82
N TYR A 63 1.97 -4.76 13.03
CA TYR A 63 1.35 -6.02 13.49
C TYR A 63 2.39 -7.07 13.85
N TYR A 64 3.45 -7.20 13.03
CA TYR A 64 4.56 -8.11 13.28
C TYR A 64 5.23 -7.82 14.63
N LEU A 65 5.55 -6.56 14.91
CA LEU A 65 6.17 -6.14 16.17
C LEU A 65 5.27 -6.45 17.37
N LEU A 66 3.97 -6.13 17.28
CA LEU A 66 3.02 -6.45 18.35
C LEU A 66 2.94 -7.96 18.61
N LEU A 67 2.91 -8.78 17.54
CA LEU A 67 2.85 -10.23 17.65
C LEU A 67 4.13 -10.81 18.25
N CYS A 68 5.30 -10.26 17.93
CA CYS A 68 6.57 -10.64 18.57
C CYS A 68 6.55 -10.36 20.10
N ILE A 69 6.07 -9.19 20.50
CA ILE A 69 5.91 -8.85 21.92
C ILE A 69 4.92 -9.81 22.60
N GLY A 70 3.82 -10.16 21.92
CA GLY A 70 2.77 -11.06 22.41
C GLY A 70 3.24 -12.49 22.71
N ILE A 71 4.38 -12.94 22.18
CA ILE A 71 4.97 -14.25 22.53
C ILE A 71 5.46 -14.25 23.99
N TRP A 72 6.05 -13.16 24.42
CA TRP A 72 6.68 -13.03 25.73
C TRP A 72 5.78 -12.42 26.78
N VAL A 73 4.95 -11.45 26.39
CA VAL A 73 4.06 -10.68 27.24
C VAL A 73 2.61 -11.06 27.00
N LYS A 74 1.84 -11.32 28.04
CA LYS A 74 0.39 -11.52 27.94
C LYS A 74 -0.28 -10.17 27.72
N LEU A 75 -0.69 -9.91 26.48
CA LEU A 75 -1.38 -8.68 26.11
C LEU A 75 -2.88 -8.81 26.48
N PRO A 76 -3.44 -7.90 27.29
CA PRO A 76 -4.87 -7.87 27.56
C PRO A 76 -5.64 -7.54 26.26
N LEU A 77 -6.83 -8.14 26.12
CA LEU A 77 -7.65 -7.97 24.92
C LEU A 77 -7.98 -6.48 24.63
N LYS A 78 -8.15 -5.68 25.70
CA LYS A 78 -8.40 -4.25 25.57
C LYS A 78 -7.26 -3.51 24.87
N CYS A 79 -6.01 -3.72 25.30
CA CYS A 79 -4.83 -3.12 24.68
C CYS A 79 -4.64 -3.60 23.25
N LEU A 80 -4.82 -4.90 23.00
CA LEU A 80 -4.75 -5.50 21.67
C LEU A 80 -5.77 -4.85 20.73
N ASN A 81 -7.02 -4.72 21.15
CA ASN A 81 -8.08 -4.12 20.35
C ASN A 81 -7.84 -2.62 20.09
N ILE A 82 -7.35 -1.86 21.07
CA ILE A 82 -7.01 -0.45 20.88
C ILE A 82 -5.88 -0.32 19.83
N TYR A 83 -4.82 -1.12 19.98
CA TYR A 83 -3.70 -1.09 19.05
C TYR A 83 -4.13 -1.40 17.61
N TYR A 84 -4.85 -2.53 17.41
CA TYR A 84 -5.36 -2.89 16.08
C TYR A 84 -6.28 -1.82 15.50
N ARG A 85 -7.15 -1.24 16.31
CA ARG A 85 -8.06 -0.18 15.85
C ARG A 85 -7.29 1.06 15.41
N VAL A 86 -6.29 1.49 16.17
CA VAL A 86 -5.45 2.65 15.81
C VAL A 86 -4.68 2.38 14.51
N VAL A 87 -3.98 1.23 14.41
CA VAL A 87 -3.21 0.89 13.22
C VAL A 87 -4.12 0.72 12.00
N ASN A 88 -5.26 0.02 12.15
CA ASN A 88 -6.23 -0.16 11.07
C ASN A 88 -6.80 1.18 10.58
N THR A 89 -7.10 2.11 11.50
CA THR A 89 -7.61 3.44 11.14
C THR A 89 -6.55 4.24 10.39
N LEU A 90 -5.32 4.27 10.89
CA LEU A 90 -4.21 4.96 10.22
C LEU A 90 -3.97 4.39 8.82
N LEU A 91 -3.90 3.07 8.67
CA LEU A 91 -3.71 2.44 7.37
C LEU A 91 -4.89 2.68 6.43
N ALA A 92 -6.13 2.58 6.91
CA ALA A 92 -7.31 2.83 6.10
C ALA A 92 -7.34 4.27 5.55
N VAL A 93 -7.06 5.25 6.40
CA VAL A 93 -7.02 6.68 6.01
C VAL A 93 -5.86 6.95 5.04
N LEU A 94 -4.65 6.48 5.35
CA LEU A 94 -3.47 6.71 4.49
C LEU A 94 -3.63 6.03 3.13
N LEU A 95 -4.07 4.77 3.09
CA LEU A 95 -4.25 4.05 1.83
C LEU A 95 -5.41 4.61 1.01
N ALA A 96 -6.52 5.01 1.64
CA ALA A 96 -7.61 5.67 0.95
C ALA A 96 -7.15 7.00 0.32
N LEU A 97 -6.37 7.79 1.06
CA LEU A 97 -5.80 9.04 0.55
C LEU A 97 -4.93 8.78 -0.69
N VAL A 98 -4.01 7.82 -0.59
CA VAL A 98 -3.08 7.48 -1.68
C VAL A 98 -3.84 6.95 -2.90
N PHE A 99 -4.80 6.04 -2.73
CA PHE A 99 -5.54 5.45 -3.86
C PHE A 99 -6.45 6.45 -4.56
N VAL A 100 -7.15 7.29 -3.79
CA VAL A 100 -8.02 8.31 -4.37
C VAL A 100 -7.19 9.40 -5.05
N ALA A 101 -6.11 9.86 -4.40
CA ALA A 101 -5.21 10.83 -5.00
C ALA A 101 -4.59 10.31 -6.30
N ASP A 102 -4.10 9.05 -6.33
CA ASP A 102 -3.54 8.42 -7.52
C ASP A 102 -4.56 8.37 -8.67
N THR A 103 -5.79 7.95 -8.37
CA THR A 103 -6.86 7.83 -9.38
C THR A 103 -7.28 9.19 -9.94
N VAL A 104 -7.42 10.18 -9.07
CA VAL A 104 -7.83 11.56 -9.44
C VAL A 104 -6.73 12.28 -10.20
N LEU A 105 -5.49 12.20 -9.73
CA LEU A 105 -4.37 12.88 -10.40
C LEU A 105 -4.06 12.23 -11.75
N TYR A 106 -4.19 10.93 -11.88
CA TYR A 106 -3.98 10.24 -13.15
C TYR A 106 -4.99 10.69 -14.22
N SER A 107 -6.25 10.96 -13.85
CA SER A 107 -7.25 11.46 -14.79
C SER A 107 -6.95 12.85 -15.37
N VAL A 108 -6.09 13.63 -14.71
CA VAL A 108 -5.73 15.01 -15.11
C VAL A 108 -4.33 15.07 -15.72
N TRP A 109 -3.39 14.34 -15.15
CA TRP A 109 -1.96 14.48 -15.48
C TRP A 109 -1.38 13.28 -16.24
N GLU A 110 -2.15 12.18 -16.36
CA GLU A 110 -1.74 10.94 -17.03
C GLU A 110 -0.45 10.31 -16.50
N PHE A 111 -0.07 10.61 -15.26
CA PHE A 111 1.04 9.93 -14.58
C PHE A 111 0.67 9.48 -13.16
N LYS A 112 1.37 8.47 -12.67
CA LYS A 112 1.14 7.88 -11.36
C LYS A 112 1.58 8.80 -10.23
N LEU A 113 0.87 8.70 -9.12
CA LEU A 113 1.22 9.39 -7.90
C LEU A 113 2.62 8.98 -7.42
N ASP A 114 3.53 9.93 -7.33
CA ASP A 114 4.89 9.77 -6.86
C ASP A 114 5.34 10.95 -5.99
N GLY A 115 6.61 10.96 -5.56
CA GLY A 115 7.16 12.01 -4.69
C GLY A 115 7.12 13.41 -5.30
N THR A 116 6.96 13.56 -6.61
CA THR A 116 6.90 14.88 -7.27
C THR A 116 5.64 15.67 -6.87
N VAL A 117 4.59 14.98 -6.43
CA VAL A 117 3.35 15.62 -5.95
C VAL A 117 3.60 16.59 -4.80
N PHE A 118 4.60 16.34 -3.95
CA PHE A 118 4.92 17.23 -2.83
C PHE A 118 5.37 18.62 -3.31
N ASN A 119 6.00 18.72 -4.48
CA ASN A 119 6.39 20.01 -5.06
C ASN A 119 5.16 20.85 -5.46
N TYR A 120 4.10 20.19 -5.91
CA TYR A 120 2.85 20.87 -6.30
C TYR A 120 2.00 21.25 -5.08
N ILE A 121 2.02 20.45 -4.01
CA ILE A 121 1.34 20.78 -2.74
C ILE A 121 1.95 22.04 -2.11
N CYS A 122 3.28 22.22 -2.25
CA CYS A 122 3.98 23.40 -1.74
C CYS A 122 3.71 24.68 -2.58
N GLN A 123 3.10 24.55 -3.77
CA GLN A 123 2.75 25.67 -4.66
C GLN A 123 1.24 25.66 -5.02
N PRO A 124 0.34 25.87 -4.04
CA PRO A 124 -1.11 25.65 -4.24
C PRO A 124 -1.80 26.68 -5.16
N GLY A 125 -1.09 27.71 -5.62
CA GLY A 125 -1.68 28.86 -6.33
C GLY A 125 -2.27 28.57 -7.71
N GLY A 126 -1.97 27.42 -8.33
CA GLY A 126 -2.47 27.10 -9.69
C GLY A 126 -3.49 25.97 -9.77
N ALA A 127 -3.28 24.91 -9.00
CA ALA A 127 -4.05 23.68 -9.15
C ALA A 127 -5.46 23.73 -8.49
N LEU A 128 -5.60 24.44 -7.37
CA LEU A 128 -6.86 24.51 -6.63
C LEU A 128 -7.87 25.51 -7.21
N GLN A 129 -7.43 26.51 -7.98
CA GLN A 129 -8.31 27.54 -8.54
C GLN A 129 -9.19 27.05 -9.71
N SER A 130 -8.82 25.91 -10.31
CA SER A 130 -9.52 25.36 -11.49
C SER A 130 -10.51 24.23 -11.15
N VAL A 131 -10.63 23.84 -9.89
CA VAL A 131 -11.46 22.69 -9.47
C VAL A 131 -12.86 23.16 -9.13
N SER A 132 -13.89 22.60 -9.81
CA SER A 132 -15.27 22.91 -9.46
C SER A 132 -15.61 22.38 -8.05
N PRO A 133 -16.45 23.08 -7.27
CA PRO A 133 -16.86 22.64 -5.93
C PRO A 133 -17.53 21.25 -5.95
N LEU A 134 -18.27 20.93 -6.98
CA LEU A 134 -18.93 19.63 -7.13
C LEU A 134 -17.90 18.50 -7.33
N TYR A 135 -16.86 18.74 -8.12
CA TYR A 135 -15.76 17.77 -8.30
C TYR A 135 -15.00 17.56 -6.99
N ALA A 136 -14.68 18.64 -6.28
CA ALA A 136 -14.01 18.54 -4.97
C ALA A 136 -14.85 17.75 -3.96
N ALA A 137 -16.17 17.98 -3.91
CA ALA A 137 -17.09 17.22 -3.05
C ALA A 137 -17.10 15.74 -3.44
N GLY A 138 -17.06 15.40 -4.74
CA GLY A 138 -16.96 14.03 -5.23
C GLY A 138 -15.69 13.32 -4.78
N VAL A 139 -14.53 14.00 -4.84
CA VAL A 139 -13.24 13.47 -4.39
C VAL A 139 -13.26 13.21 -2.88
N VAL A 140 -13.80 14.15 -2.08
CA VAL A 140 -13.93 13.99 -0.63
C VAL A 140 -14.86 12.81 -0.29
N ALA A 141 -15.98 12.67 -1.01
CA ALA A 141 -16.90 11.56 -0.85
C ALA A 141 -16.22 10.22 -1.19
N ALA A 142 -15.50 10.13 -2.31
CA ALA A 142 -14.74 8.95 -2.71
C ALA A 142 -13.69 8.57 -1.66
N PHE A 143 -12.96 9.54 -1.12
CA PHE A 143 -12.02 9.33 -0.02
C PHE A 143 -12.72 8.77 1.22
N ALA A 144 -13.82 9.38 1.66
CA ALA A 144 -14.55 8.94 2.85
C ALA A 144 -15.12 7.51 2.69
N ILE A 145 -15.69 7.20 1.52
CA ILE A 145 -16.22 5.86 1.21
C ILE A 145 -15.07 4.83 1.21
N THR A 146 -13.97 5.12 0.53
CA THR A 146 -12.81 4.21 0.46
C THR A 146 -12.20 3.99 1.84
N ALA A 147 -12.01 5.06 2.63
CA ALA A 147 -11.49 4.96 4.01
C ALA A 147 -12.42 4.14 4.91
N ALA A 148 -13.72 4.36 4.83
CA ALA A 148 -14.71 3.61 5.59
C ALA A 148 -14.74 2.13 5.19
N ALA A 149 -14.70 1.82 3.89
CA ALA A 149 -14.67 0.45 3.37
C ALA A 149 -13.42 -0.30 3.84
N LEU A 150 -12.23 0.30 3.71
CA LEU A 150 -10.97 -0.28 4.19
C LEU A 150 -10.99 -0.47 5.71
N TRP A 151 -11.47 0.51 6.45
CA TRP A 151 -11.57 0.41 7.91
C TRP A 151 -12.49 -0.72 8.35
N VAL A 152 -13.68 -0.87 7.74
CA VAL A 152 -14.62 -1.96 8.04
C VAL A 152 -13.98 -3.31 7.74
N VAL A 153 -13.32 -3.45 6.59
CA VAL A 153 -12.63 -4.68 6.21
C VAL A 153 -11.52 -5.00 7.23
N TYR A 154 -10.65 -4.05 7.56
CA TYR A 154 -9.54 -4.29 8.49
C TYR A 154 -10.03 -4.57 9.92
N ASP A 155 -11.06 -3.86 10.39
CA ASP A 155 -11.62 -4.08 11.74
C ASP A 155 -12.31 -5.45 11.86
N ARG A 156 -12.88 -5.98 10.76
CA ARG A 156 -13.50 -7.31 10.71
C ARG A 156 -12.52 -8.43 11.03
N PHE A 157 -11.24 -8.26 10.66
CA PHE A 157 -10.19 -9.26 10.79
C PHE A 157 -9.28 -9.07 12.01
N ARG A 158 -9.59 -8.13 12.89
CA ARG A 158 -8.86 -7.97 14.16
C ARG A 158 -9.03 -9.18 15.08
N PRO A 159 -8.08 -9.45 15.98
CA PRO A 159 -8.21 -10.49 16.99
C PRO A 159 -9.41 -10.24 17.91
N LYS A 160 -10.30 -11.25 18.03
CA LYS A 160 -11.49 -11.20 18.92
C LYS A 160 -11.23 -11.81 20.29
N LYS A 161 -10.11 -12.49 20.47
CA LYS A 161 -9.68 -13.16 21.71
C LYS A 161 -8.27 -12.73 22.07
N THR A 162 -7.93 -12.81 23.36
CA THR A 162 -6.55 -12.63 23.82
C THR A 162 -5.63 -13.59 23.10
N LEU A 163 -4.45 -13.10 22.71
CA LEU A 163 -3.41 -13.97 22.16
C LEU A 163 -2.95 -14.94 23.26
N PRO A 164 -2.99 -16.24 23.00
CA PRO A 164 -2.51 -17.22 23.97
C PRO A 164 -1.01 -17.03 24.16
N ARG A 165 -0.55 -17.13 25.40
CA ARG A 165 0.88 -17.20 25.72
C ARG A 165 1.45 -18.48 25.13
N GLU A 166 2.42 -18.36 24.28
CA GLU A 166 3.04 -19.52 23.63
C GLU A 166 3.80 -20.38 24.66
N ARG A 167 3.50 -21.69 24.66
CA ARG A 167 4.18 -22.65 25.56
C ARG A 167 5.65 -22.84 25.18
N ARG A 168 5.95 -22.83 23.86
CA ARG A 168 7.29 -22.97 23.29
C ARG A 168 7.79 -21.62 22.78
N ARG A 169 8.06 -20.68 23.70
CA ARG A 169 8.41 -19.30 23.35
C ARG A 169 9.61 -19.19 22.43
N VAL A 170 10.69 -19.95 22.73
CA VAL A 170 11.92 -19.91 21.93
C VAL A 170 11.64 -20.36 20.49
N ALA A 171 10.94 -21.49 20.32
CA ALA A 171 10.58 -21.98 18.98
C ALA A 171 9.67 -21.00 18.23
N SER A 172 8.69 -20.39 18.93
CA SER A 172 7.84 -19.37 18.33
C SER A 172 8.61 -18.10 17.97
N SER A 173 9.60 -17.70 18.79
CA SER A 173 10.45 -16.54 18.46
C SER A 173 11.36 -16.82 17.26
N LEU A 174 11.94 -18.02 17.15
CA LEU A 174 12.72 -18.42 15.97
C LEU A 174 11.87 -18.44 14.70
N LEU A 175 10.63 -18.96 14.81
CA LEU A 175 9.69 -18.94 13.68
C LEU A 175 9.31 -17.50 13.26
N MET A 176 9.08 -16.62 14.23
CA MET A 176 8.80 -15.20 13.92
C MET A 176 10.03 -14.50 13.35
N LEU A 177 11.25 -14.83 13.82
CA LEU A 177 12.48 -14.32 13.23
C LEU A 177 12.62 -14.76 11.75
N LEU A 178 12.30 -16.02 11.44
CA LEU A 178 12.26 -16.51 10.06
C LEU A 178 11.22 -15.73 9.22
N CYS A 179 10.02 -15.51 9.77
CA CYS A 179 9.00 -14.69 9.12
C CYS A 179 9.49 -13.25 8.89
N GLY A 180 10.20 -12.66 9.86
CA GLY A 180 10.82 -11.34 9.72
C GLY A 180 11.85 -11.31 8.60
N GLY A 181 12.66 -12.36 8.46
CA GLY A 181 13.59 -12.54 7.33
C GLY A 181 12.87 -12.62 5.99
N LEU A 182 11.77 -13.36 5.90
CA LEU A 182 10.95 -13.45 4.69
C LEU A 182 10.27 -12.11 4.36
N LEU A 183 9.77 -11.40 5.36
CA LEU A 183 9.23 -10.04 5.18
C LEU A 183 10.29 -9.08 4.65
N PHE A 184 11.50 -9.14 5.22
CA PHE A 184 12.63 -8.35 4.75
C PHE A 184 12.99 -8.65 3.29
N LEU A 185 13.01 -9.93 2.89
CA LEU A 185 13.22 -10.32 1.50
C LEU A 185 12.11 -9.81 0.58
N GLY A 186 10.85 -9.85 1.04
CA GLY A 186 9.70 -9.30 0.32
C GLY A 186 9.84 -7.78 0.12
N ILE A 187 10.18 -7.04 1.17
CA ILE A 187 10.44 -5.59 1.13
C ILE A 187 11.57 -5.25 0.16
N ARG A 188 12.64 -6.04 0.20
CA ARG A 188 13.79 -5.85 -0.68
C ARG A 188 13.47 -6.12 -2.17
N GLY A 189 12.43 -6.89 -2.47
CA GLY A 189 12.09 -7.31 -3.84
C GLY A 189 12.76 -8.61 -4.26
N GLY A 190 13.20 -9.44 -3.30
CA GLY A 190 13.82 -10.76 -3.53
C GLY A 190 15.30 -10.82 -3.18
N VAL A 191 15.96 -11.91 -3.62
CA VAL A 191 17.39 -12.21 -3.37
C VAL A 191 18.34 -11.62 -4.43
N GLY A 192 17.82 -10.93 -5.43
CA GLY A 192 18.62 -10.33 -6.50
C GLY A 192 19.52 -9.18 -6.03
N ARG A 193 20.43 -8.73 -6.93
CA ARG A 193 21.29 -7.57 -6.68
C ARG A 193 20.52 -6.25 -6.60
N SER A 194 19.41 -6.14 -7.33
CA SER A 194 18.56 -4.95 -7.34
C SER A 194 17.53 -5.00 -6.22
N THR A 195 17.33 -3.88 -5.53
CA THR A 195 16.21 -3.68 -4.61
C THR A 195 14.91 -3.44 -5.40
N ALA A 196 13.76 -3.57 -4.74
CA ALA A 196 12.47 -3.23 -5.33
C ALA A 196 12.50 -1.79 -5.87
N LYS A 197 12.16 -1.61 -7.15
CA LYS A 197 12.10 -0.32 -7.85
C LYS A 197 10.85 -0.27 -8.71
N VAL A 198 10.30 0.92 -8.93
CA VAL A 198 9.11 1.12 -9.77
C VAL A 198 9.31 0.52 -11.17
N GLY A 199 10.50 0.65 -11.76
CA GLY A 199 10.80 0.08 -13.10
C GLY A 199 10.70 -1.44 -13.23
N MET A 200 10.65 -2.20 -12.12
CA MET A 200 10.52 -3.67 -12.17
C MET A 200 9.17 -4.16 -12.69
N VAL A 201 8.15 -3.32 -12.64
CA VAL A 201 6.78 -3.70 -12.99
C VAL A 201 6.36 -3.24 -14.39
N TYR A 202 7.24 -2.54 -15.09
CA TYR A 202 7.00 -2.05 -16.44
C TYR A 202 7.05 -3.21 -17.44
N TYR A 203 5.93 -3.46 -18.14
CA TYR A 203 5.82 -4.59 -19.06
C TYR A 203 5.21 -4.22 -20.42
N SER A 204 4.54 -3.07 -20.54
CA SER A 204 3.80 -2.68 -21.74
C SER A 204 4.44 -1.47 -22.41
N THR A 205 4.27 -1.37 -23.73
CA THR A 205 4.62 -0.16 -24.52
C THR A 205 3.52 0.91 -24.47
N HIS A 206 2.29 0.53 -24.12
CA HIS A 206 1.19 1.47 -23.89
C HIS A 206 1.35 2.16 -22.54
N GLN A 207 1.46 3.48 -22.53
CA GLN A 207 1.72 4.30 -21.34
C GLN A 207 0.75 3.98 -20.20
N PHE A 208 -0.54 3.86 -20.47
CA PHE A 208 -1.55 3.53 -19.46
C PHE A 208 -1.29 2.17 -18.79
N LEU A 209 -1.08 1.11 -19.59
CA LEU A 209 -0.78 -0.24 -19.10
C LEU A 209 0.63 -0.35 -18.50
N HIS A 210 1.55 0.53 -18.89
CA HIS A 210 2.87 0.65 -18.31
C HIS A 210 2.82 1.19 -16.86
N HIS A 211 1.94 2.16 -16.61
CA HIS A 211 1.76 2.79 -15.31
C HIS A 211 0.84 2.00 -14.37
N ALA A 212 -0.16 1.28 -14.90
CA ALA A 212 -1.19 0.61 -14.11
C ALA A 212 -0.66 -0.38 -13.03
N PRO A 213 0.44 -1.17 -13.24
CA PRO A 213 0.98 -2.08 -12.23
C PRO A 213 1.66 -1.37 -11.06
N VAL A 214 2.04 -0.10 -11.23
CA VAL A 214 2.75 0.67 -10.19
C VAL A 214 1.86 0.84 -8.96
N ASN A 215 2.39 0.46 -7.80
CA ASN A 215 1.72 0.68 -6.53
C ASN A 215 2.00 2.11 -6.04
N PRO A 216 0.98 2.99 -5.93
CA PRO A 216 1.18 4.38 -5.54
C PRO A 216 1.68 4.54 -4.10
N ALA A 217 1.35 3.60 -3.21
CA ALA A 217 1.88 3.60 -1.84
C ALA A 217 3.37 3.22 -1.78
N PHE A 218 3.90 2.58 -2.83
CA PHE A 218 5.33 2.32 -2.99
C PHE A 218 6.05 3.48 -3.68
N SER A 219 5.49 4.01 -4.78
CA SER A 219 6.13 5.07 -5.56
C SER A 219 6.25 6.39 -4.80
N LEU A 220 5.22 6.75 -4.02
CA LEU A 220 5.18 8.00 -3.27
C LEU A 220 6.41 8.25 -2.36
N PRO A 221 6.84 7.30 -1.49
CA PRO A 221 8.01 7.47 -0.65
C PRO A 221 9.35 7.16 -1.32
N THR A 222 9.35 6.44 -2.46
CA THR A 222 10.60 5.94 -3.08
C THR A 222 11.10 6.80 -4.25
N THR A 223 10.24 7.67 -4.79
CA THR A 223 10.62 8.60 -5.85
C THR A 223 11.08 9.92 -5.23
N PRO A 224 12.34 10.38 -5.44
CA PRO A 224 12.79 11.66 -4.91
C PRO A 224 11.94 12.79 -5.50
N SER A 225 11.57 13.76 -4.66
CA SER A 225 11.01 15.03 -5.16
C SER A 225 12.08 15.75 -5.99
N ALA A 226 11.68 16.37 -7.11
CA ALA A 226 12.59 17.00 -8.08
C ALA A 226 13.52 18.10 -7.50
N GLY A 227 13.36 18.46 -6.22
CA GLY A 227 14.29 19.35 -5.51
C GLY A 227 15.55 18.68 -4.97
N GLN A 228 15.70 17.36 -5.12
CA GLN A 228 16.90 16.58 -4.77
C GLN A 228 17.62 16.03 -6.01
N ALA A 229 17.52 16.73 -7.15
CA ALA A 229 18.42 16.47 -8.27
C ALA A 229 19.88 16.64 -7.75
N HIS A 230 20.65 15.57 -7.88
CA HIS A 230 22.04 15.56 -7.45
C HIS A 230 22.80 16.71 -8.14
N PRO A 231 23.70 17.43 -7.40
CA PRO A 231 24.48 18.54 -7.96
C PRO A 231 25.53 18.11 -8.99
N PHE A 232 25.43 16.89 -9.54
CA PHE A 232 26.38 16.35 -10.54
C PHE A 232 25.87 16.33 -11.98
N ASP A 233 24.66 16.82 -12.27
CA ASP A 233 24.12 16.88 -13.64
C ASP A 233 24.23 18.28 -14.27
N SER A 234 25.25 19.04 -13.89
CA SER A 234 25.62 20.30 -14.55
C SER A 234 27.08 20.22 -15.02
N ASP A 235 27.32 19.49 -16.10
CA ASP A 235 28.46 19.70 -17.01
C ASP A 235 28.01 19.38 -18.45
#